data_6fea12221d066535eb0e76e301e2c98d
#
_entry.id   6fea12221d066535eb0e76e301e2c98d
#
_cell.length_a   1.000
_cell.length_b   1.000
_cell.length_c   1.000
_cell.angle_alpha   90.00
_cell.angle_beta   90.00
_cell.angle_gamma   90.00
#
_symmetry.space_group_name_H-M   'P 1'
#
loop_
_entity.id
_entity.type
_entity.pdbx_description
1 polymer ?
#
loop_
_entity_poly.entity_id
_entity_poly.type
_entity_poly.pdbx_seq_one_letter_code
_entity_poly.pdbx_strand_id
1 'polypeptide(L)'
;SAYYNLDIPVRNDLGQNFYNAVCVKENNHEVIWAKDYAYPGATHGFTQKNIPASLAEDQERCYSGAVLNLVEAFEYKDNRDGTIKVKDESGNYIMYSRPEDAFANKDARLWGTVLYPGAKFRGSEVVLQAGQKVPDGNGNWKEIIGKADSYDDNNRLITSINGPMESNEIRINKTGFFFRKFLDETIGASTNSKMSTMWYPRFRISEAYMIACEAAYELNKTGEDDPLNYINPVRARAGISELESITFEDIVREYRVEFALEDHRYWDLKRWRLAHEIWDGNSENPDAQLYELFPYQVNDPGSANDKMWVFDKKKAYMVPYTRYFQMKNYYNFFDNSWLNKNPLLVKNPYQ
;
A
#
# COMPACT_ATOMS: atom_id res chain seq x y z
N SER A 1 29.49 -4.23 -3.96
CA SER A 1 30.41 -3.49 -3.10
C SER A 1 30.00 -3.72 -1.66
N ALA A 2 30.98 -3.88 -0.75
CA ALA A 2 30.72 -4.07 0.68
C ALA A 2 30.06 -2.85 1.37
N TYR A 3 29.79 -1.78 0.65
CA TYR A 3 29.22 -0.54 1.16
C TYR A 3 27.70 -0.50 1.06
N TYR A 4 27.15 -1.08 0.00
CA TYR A 4 25.69 -1.18 -0.19
C TYR A 4 25.29 -2.65 -0.10
N ASN A 5 24.32 -2.95 0.72
CA ASN A 5 23.75 -4.30 0.86
C ASN A 5 22.25 -4.21 1.19
N LEU A 6 21.55 -5.32 1.06
CA LEU A 6 20.22 -5.43 1.61
C LEU A 6 20.33 -5.39 3.13
N ASP A 7 19.63 -4.44 3.77
CA ASP A 7 19.59 -4.37 5.22
C ASP A 7 18.93 -5.65 5.78
N ILE A 8 19.78 -6.53 6.29
CA ILE A 8 19.35 -7.80 6.88
C ILE A 8 18.86 -7.52 8.31
N PRO A 9 17.70 -8.05 8.68
CA PRO A 9 17.13 -7.82 10.01
C PRO A 9 18.06 -8.34 11.12
N VAL A 10 18.47 -7.45 11.98
CA VAL A 10 19.21 -7.79 13.19
C VAL A 10 18.26 -8.27 14.31
N ARG A 11 16.93 -8.11 14.11
CA ARG A 11 15.87 -8.41 15.08
C ARG A 11 14.63 -8.95 14.39
N ASN A 12 13.69 -9.50 15.17
CA ASN A 12 12.44 -10.10 14.70
C ASN A 12 11.40 -9.11 14.09
N ASP A 13 11.69 -7.81 13.99
CA ASP A 13 10.80 -6.81 13.41
C ASP A 13 11.20 -6.47 11.97
N LEU A 14 10.82 -7.35 11.07
CA LEU A 14 11.12 -7.23 9.63
C LEU A 14 10.43 -6.02 8.98
N GLY A 15 9.24 -5.66 9.46
CA GLY A 15 8.50 -4.52 8.94
C GLY A 15 9.18 -3.19 9.29
N GLN A 16 9.67 -3.05 10.52
CA GLN A 16 10.46 -1.89 10.93
C GLN A 16 11.79 -1.82 10.18
N ASN A 17 12.45 -2.97 9.97
CA ASN A 17 13.68 -3.02 9.20
C ASN A 17 13.47 -2.56 7.76
N PHE A 18 12.39 -2.98 7.11
CA PHE A 18 12.05 -2.52 5.77
C PHE A 18 11.79 -1.00 5.74
N TYR A 19 11.02 -0.49 6.72
CA TYR A 19 10.81 0.95 6.84
C TYR A 19 12.14 1.71 7.01
N ASN A 20 13.03 1.21 7.87
CA ASN A 20 14.33 1.83 8.11
C ASN A 20 15.19 1.82 6.84
N ALA A 21 15.24 0.72 6.11
CA ALA A 21 16.01 0.59 4.86
C ALA A 21 15.60 1.60 3.80
N VAL A 22 14.33 2.03 3.79
CA VAL A 22 13.83 2.98 2.79
C VAL A 22 13.77 4.41 3.33
N CYS A 23 13.34 4.61 4.57
CA CYS A 23 12.93 5.90 5.09
C CYS A 23 13.94 6.56 6.05
N VAL A 24 14.83 5.79 6.67
CA VAL A 24 15.79 6.31 7.66
C VAL A 24 17.14 6.56 7.01
N LYS A 25 17.70 7.78 7.21
CA LYS A 25 18.97 8.19 6.60
C LYS A 25 20.19 7.65 7.33
N GLU A 26 20.11 7.59 8.65
CA GLU A 26 21.22 7.24 9.54
C GLU A 26 21.63 5.78 9.35
N ASN A 27 22.90 5.58 9.07
CA ASN A 27 23.51 4.25 8.83
C ASN A 27 22.81 3.44 7.73
N ASN A 28 22.23 4.10 6.74
CA ASN A 28 21.56 3.46 5.63
C ASN A 28 22.59 2.93 4.61
N HIS A 29 22.55 1.63 4.34
CA HIS A 29 23.42 0.96 3.37
C HIS A 29 22.67 0.46 2.14
N GLU A 30 21.38 0.70 2.05
CA GLU A 30 20.55 0.27 0.93
C GLU A 30 20.34 1.36 -0.11
N VAL A 31 20.14 2.60 0.30
CA VAL A 31 19.87 3.72 -0.61
C VAL A 31 21.15 4.20 -1.26
N ILE A 32 21.21 4.12 -2.60
CA ILE A 32 22.36 4.55 -3.40
C ILE A 32 22.22 6.02 -3.80
N TRP A 33 20.98 6.44 -4.17
CA TRP A 33 20.68 7.80 -4.56
C TRP A 33 19.29 8.22 -4.08
N ALA A 34 19.21 9.41 -3.50
CA ALA A 34 17.96 9.96 -2.99
C ALA A 34 17.86 11.47 -3.29
N LYS A 35 16.61 11.95 -3.37
CA LYS A 35 16.30 13.35 -3.19
C LYS A 35 16.26 13.64 -1.70
N ASP A 36 17.19 14.45 -1.23
CA ASP A 36 17.28 14.80 0.18
C ASP A 36 16.54 16.11 0.50
N TYR A 37 16.17 16.25 1.76
CA TYR A 37 15.49 17.41 2.32
C TYR A 37 16.12 17.80 3.65
N ALA A 38 16.17 19.10 3.95
CA ALA A 38 16.75 19.65 5.17
C ALA A 38 16.00 20.91 5.61
N TYR A 39 15.64 20.99 6.87
CA TYR A 39 15.04 22.17 7.47
C TYR A 39 16.11 23.26 7.68
N PRO A 40 15.80 24.56 7.46
CA PRO A 40 14.51 25.09 6.97
C PRO A 40 14.42 25.24 5.45
N GLY A 41 15.49 24.97 4.72
CA GLY A 41 15.63 25.34 3.30
C GLY A 41 14.83 24.47 2.32
N ALA A 42 14.64 23.19 2.62
CA ALA A 42 13.92 22.24 1.77
C ALA A 42 13.16 21.23 2.60
N THR A 43 11.86 21.37 2.66
CA THR A 43 10.93 20.46 3.35
C THR A 43 9.78 20.07 2.43
N HIS A 44 8.97 19.09 2.83
CA HIS A 44 7.80 18.68 2.06
C HIS A 44 6.60 18.31 2.94
N GLY A 45 5.40 18.47 2.40
CA GLY A 45 4.14 18.27 3.12
C GLY A 45 3.56 16.86 3.01
N PHE A 46 4.34 15.82 2.66
CA PHE A 46 3.77 14.47 2.50
C PHE A 46 3.16 13.96 3.80
N THR A 47 3.91 14.03 4.91
CA THR A 47 3.42 13.61 6.23
C THR A 47 2.23 14.45 6.66
N GLN A 48 2.30 15.78 6.53
CA GLN A 48 1.20 16.68 6.87
C GLN A 48 -0.10 16.26 6.19
N LYS A 49 -0.05 15.99 4.88
CA LYS A 49 -1.25 15.67 4.10
C LYS A 49 -1.80 14.26 4.33
N ASN A 50 -0.96 13.31 4.72
CA ASN A 50 -1.33 11.89 4.73
C ASN A 50 -1.34 11.25 6.12
N ILE A 51 -1.08 12.00 7.17
CA ILE A 51 -1.09 11.51 8.55
C ILE A 51 -2.52 11.13 8.99
N PRO A 52 -2.69 10.07 9.82
CA PRO A 52 -3.96 9.77 10.46
C PRO A 52 -4.52 10.96 11.25
N ALA A 53 -5.85 11.14 11.22
CA ALA A 53 -6.50 12.30 11.84
C ALA A 53 -6.25 12.40 13.34
N SER A 54 -6.18 11.25 14.05
CA SER A 54 -5.90 11.20 15.50
C SER A 54 -4.49 11.67 15.88
N LEU A 55 -3.57 11.76 14.92
CA LEU A 55 -2.15 12.09 15.12
C LEU A 55 -1.73 13.35 14.35
N ALA A 56 -2.67 14.00 13.68
CA ALA A 56 -2.42 15.22 12.94
C ALA A 56 -2.11 16.38 13.90
N GLU A 57 -1.04 17.10 13.62
CA GLU A 57 -0.60 18.25 14.41
C GLU A 57 -1.16 19.58 13.86
N ASP A 58 -1.82 19.49 12.68
CA ASP A 58 -2.43 20.61 11.98
C ASP A 58 -3.73 20.15 11.27
N GLN A 59 -4.39 21.04 10.54
CA GLN A 59 -5.67 20.72 9.89
C GLN A 59 -5.56 19.73 8.72
N GLU A 60 -4.43 19.73 8.02
CA GLU A 60 -4.18 18.90 6.87
C GLU A 60 -3.94 17.45 7.31
N ARG A 61 -4.64 16.49 6.66
CA ARG A 61 -4.57 15.07 7.01
C ARG A 61 -5.37 14.22 6.02
N CYS A 62 -5.12 12.92 5.97
CA CYS A 62 -5.97 11.92 5.29
C CYS A 62 -6.25 12.17 3.80
N TYR A 63 -5.38 12.87 3.07
CA TYR A 63 -5.60 13.18 1.65
C TYR A 63 -5.50 11.96 0.76
N SER A 64 -4.65 11.00 1.13
CA SER A 64 -4.43 9.79 0.35
C SER A 64 -4.26 8.59 1.29
N GLY A 65 -4.64 7.41 0.82
CA GLY A 65 -4.49 6.14 1.52
C GLY A 65 -4.14 5.01 0.55
N ALA A 66 -3.60 3.93 1.08
CA ALA A 66 -3.42 2.72 0.30
C ALA A 66 -4.78 2.10 -0.02
N VAL A 67 -4.89 1.48 -1.18
CA VAL A 67 -6.09 0.71 -1.57
C VAL A 67 -5.89 -0.76 -1.24
N LEU A 68 -6.99 -1.50 -1.06
CA LEU A 68 -6.96 -2.93 -0.73
C LEU A 68 -6.15 -3.74 -1.75
N ASN A 69 -6.21 -3.38 -3.04
CA ASN A 69 -5.43 -4.03 -4.11
C ASN A 69 -3.91 -4.02 -3.87
N LEU A 70 -3.38 -2.98 -3.21
CA LEU A 70 -1.97 -2.96 -2.80
C LEU A 70 -1.74 -3.86 -1.60
N VAL A 71 -2.62 -3.82 -0.60
CA VAL A 71 -2.53 -4.64 0.61
C VAL A 71 -2.59 -6.13 0.30
N GLU A 72 -3.43 -6.52 -0.66
CA GLU A 72 -3.57 -7.90 -1.12
C GLU A 72 -2.43 -8.35 -2.06
N ALA A 73 -1.64 -7.42 -2.59
CA ALA A 73 -0.42 -7.79 -3.32
C ALA A 73 0.66 -8.39 -2.41
N PHE A 74 0.70 -7.99 -1.13
CA PHE A 74 1.56 -8.59 -0.12
C PHE A 74 1.04 -9.98 0.24
N GLU A 75 1.82 -11.02 0.00
CA GLU A 75 1.44 -12.41 0.26
C GLU A 75 1.49 -12.79 1.74
N TYR A 76 0.90 -13.91 2.13
CA TYR A 76 1.15 -14.52 3.44
C TYR A 76 2.43 -15.34 3.40
N LYS A 77 3.09 -15.52 4.57
CA LYS A 77 4.39 -16.22 4.68
C LYS A 77 4.41 -17.60 4.03
N ASP A 78 3.34 -18.34 4.22
CA ASP A 78 3.24 -19.74 3.80
C ASP A 78 2.27 -19.92 2.62
N ASN A 79 1.78 -18.83 2.06
CA ASN A 79 0.82 -18.86 0.97
C ASN A 79 0.99 -17.63 0.08
N ARG A 80 1.18 -17.85 -1.20
CA ARG A 80 1.36 -16.80 -2.20
C ARG A 80 0.08 -15.97 -2.48
N ASP A 81 -1.08 -16.43 -2.01
CA ASP A 81 -2.30 -15.65 -2.00
C ASP A 81 -2.23 -14.57 -0.91
N GLY A 82 -2.38 -13.31 -1.28
CA GLY A 82 -2.40 -12.17 -0.35
C GLY A 82 -3.81 -11.68 0.01
N THR A 83 -4.84 -12.38 -0.45
CA THR A 83 -6.24 -11.99 -0.28
C THR A 83 -6.66 -11.97 1.19
N ILE A 84 -7.19 -10.85 1.65
CA ILE A 84 -7.78 -10.74 3.00
C ILE A 84 -9.09 -11.52 3.03
N LYS A 85 -9.17 -12.52 3.91
CA LYS A 85 -10.38 -13.31 4.07
C LYS A 85 -11.38 -12.56 4.94
N VAL A 86 -12.53 -12.19 4.39
CA VAL A 86 -13.60 -11.46 5.10
C VAL A 86 -14.80 -12.37 5.39
N LYS A 87 -15.01 -13.39 4.57
CA LYS A 87 -16.08 -14.38 4.73
C LYS A 87 -15.56 -15.79 4.55
N ASP A 88 -16.22 -16.75 5.21
CA ASP A 88 -16.00 -18.18 5.02
C ASP A 88 -16.68 -18.71 3.73
N GLU A 89 -16.51 -19.97 3.44
CA GLU A 89 -17.11 -20.64 2.26
C GLU A 89 -18.65 -20.66 2.29
N SER A 90 -19.25 -20.53 3.48
CA SER A 90 -20.69 -20.45 3.67
C SER A 90 -21.25 -19.03 3.56
N GLY A 91 -20.37 -18.03 3.37
CA GLY A 91 -20.73 -16.63 3.25
C GLY A 91 -20.85 -15.88 4.59
N ASN A 92 -20.55 -16.53 5.73
CA ASN A 92 -20.55 -15.88 7.03
C ASN A 92 -19.29 -15.04 7.23
N TYR A 93 -19.38 -13.97 8.04
CA TYR A 93 -18.21 -13.20 8.40
C TYR A 93 -17.19 -14.03 9.19
N ILE A 94 -15.94 -13.90 8.83
CA ILE A 94 -14.84 -14.37 9.67
C ILE A 94 -14.66 -13.37 10.80
N MET A 95 -14.73 -13.91 12.05
CA MET A 95 -14.60 -13.11 13.28
C MET A 95 -13.14 -13.07 13.73
N TYR A 96 -12.60 -11.87 13.89
CA TYR A 96 -11.26 -11.64 14.38
C TYR A 96 -11.30 -11.04 15.79
N SER A 97 -10.46 -11.54 16.70
CA SER A 97 -10.40 -11.01 18.07
C SER A 97 -9.87 -9.58 18.11
N ARG A 98 -8.92 -9.27 17.22
CA ARG A 98 -8.32 -7.94 17.06
C ARG A 98 -8.28 -7.58 15.57
N PRO A 99 -8.33 -6.29 15.22
CA PRO A 99 -8.41 -5.89 13.81
C PRO A 99 -7.15 -6.25 13.03
N GLU A 100 -5.97 -6.32 13.68
CA GLU A 100 -4.72 -6.72 13.06
C GLU A 100 -4.61 -8.22 12.76
N ASP A 101 -5.45 -9.07 13.36
CA ASP A 101 -5.36 -10.52 13.18
C ASP A 101 -5.63 -10.94 11.73
N ALA A 102 -6.42 -10.15 10.99
CA ALA A 102 -6.66 -10.37 9.55
C ALA A 102 -5.38 -10.21 8.70
N PHE A 103 -4.37 -9.53 9.23
CA PHE A 103 -3.10 -9.23 8.56
C PHE A 103 -1.93 -10.05 9.13
N ALA A 104 -2.20 -10.91 10.11
CA ALA A 104 -1.18 -11.74 10.74
C ALA A 104 -0.49 -12.63 9.70
N ASN A 105 0.83 -12.80 9.84
CA ASN A 105 1.66 -13.59 8.95
C ASN A 105 1.74 -13.13 7.48
N LYS A 106 1.35 -11.91 7.16
CA LYS A 106 1.63 -11.33 5.85
C LYS A 106 3.10 -10.94 5.71
N ASP A 107 3.53 -10.75 4.48
CA ASP A 107 4.80 -10.13 4.11
C ASP A 107 5.09 -8.92 5.00
N ALA A 108 6.21 -8.93 5.68
CA ALA A 108 6.54 -7.91 6.68
C ALA A 108 6.65 -6.49 6.08
N ARG A 109 6.93 -6.39 4.78
CA ARG A 109 6.96 -5.10 4.05
C ARG A 109 5.60 -4.40 4.06
N LEU A 110 4.49 -5.14 4.24
CA LEU A 110 3.17 -4.55 4.39
C LEU A 110 3.16 -3.53 5.54
N TRP A 111 3.68 -3.92 6.72
CA TRP A 111 3.74 -3.01 7.87
C TRP A 111 4.65 -1.80 7.61
N GLY A 112 5.77 -1.98 6.91
CA GLY A 112 6.67 -0.88 6.53
C GLY A 112 6.07 0.06 5.47
N THR A 113 5.03 -0.37 4.75
CA THR A 113 4.41 0.35 3.64
C THR A 113 3.05 0.96 3.99
N VAL A 114 2.23 0.26 4.80
CA VAL A 114 0.82 0.58 5.04
C VAL A 114 0.50 0.51 6.53
N LEU A 115 -0.23 1.50 7.05
CA LEU A 115 -0.92 1.40 8.32
C LEU A 115 -2.29 0.75 8.06
N TYR A 116 -2.45 -0.45 8.55
CA TYR A 116 -3.69 -1.24 8.49
C TYR A 116 -4.40 -1.23 9.86
N PRO A 117 -5.65 -1.69 9.95
CA PRO A 117 -6.39 -1.74 11.21
C PRO A 117 -5.59 -2.43 12.34
N GLY A 118 -5.44 -1.73 13.47
CA GLY A 118 -4.62 -2.17 14.61
C GLY A 118 -3.12 -1.81 14.54
N ALA A 119 -2.64 -1.28 13.41
CA ALA A 119 -1.24 -0.83 13.30
C ALA A 119 -0.95 0.38 14.21
N LYS A 120 0.31 0.51 14.61
CA LYS A 120 0.77 1.64 15.44
C LYS A 120 1.60 2.63 14.63
N PHE A 121 1.44 3.91 14.95
CA PHE A 121 2.26 5.00 14.44
C PHE A 121 2.57 5.98 15.55
N ARG A 122 3.80 6.45 15.68
CA ARG A 122 4.27 7.29 16.79
C ARG A 122 3.92 6.72 18.17
N GLY A 123 3.99 5.37 18.31
CA GLY A 123 3.67 4.66 19.56
C GLY A 123 2.19 4.51 19.87
N SER A 124 1.29 5.10 19.11
CA SER A 124 -0.16 5.05 19.32
C SER A 124 -0.83 4.15 18.26
N GLU A 125 -1.85 3.39 18.69
CA GLU A 125 -2.68 2.63 17.78
C GLU A 125 -3.51 3.55 16.88
N VAL A 126 -3.57 3.22 15.59
CA VAL A 126 -4.42 3.90 14.62
C VAL A 126 -5.73 3.13 14.49
N VAL A 127 -6.73 3.53 15.27
CA VAL A 127 -8.05 2.88 15.23
C VAL A 127 -8.77 3.23 13.94
N LEU A 128 -9.08 2.21 13.13
CA LEU A 128 -9.68 2.35 11.80
C LEU A 128 -11.11 1.78 11.74
N GLN A 129 -11.91 1.99 12.76
CA GLN A 129 -13.29 1.50 12.82
C GLN A 129 -14.21 2.33 11.92
N ALA A 130 -14.86 1.67 10.93
CA ALA A 130 -15.82 2.29 10.01
C ALA A 130 -17.22 2.40 10.61
N GLY A 131 -17.60 1.44 11.45
CA GLY A 131 -18.92 1.34 12.06
C GLY A 131 -19.06 0.13 12.98
N GLN A 132 -20.29 -0.21 13.27
CA GLN A 132 -20.66 -1.42 14.03
C GLN A 132 -21.49 -2.37 13.16
N LYS A 133 -21.36 -3.67 13.39
CA LYS A 133 -22.28 -4.71 12.88
C LYS A 133 -23.13 -5.24 14.01
N VAL A 134 -24.45 -5.15 13.84
CA VAL A 134 -25.45 -5.58 14.83
C VAL A 134 -26.29 -6.70 14.22
N PRO A 135 -26.49 -7.84 14.90
CA PRO A 135 -27.39 -8.89 14.40
C PRO A 135 -28.82 -8.36 14.23
N ASP A 136 -29.49 -8.71 13.15
CA ASP A 136 -30.88 -8.31 12.89
C ASP A 136 -31.92 -9.30 13.46
N GLY A 137 -31.45 -10.36 14.12
CA GLY A 137 -32.30 -11.43 14.65
C GLY A 137 -32.76 -12.47 13.62
N ASN A 138 -32.48 -12.27 12.33
CA ASN A 138 -32.85 -13.18 11.25
C ASN A 138 -31.61 -13.86 10.59
N GLY A 139 -30.47 -13.78 11.25
CA GLY A 139 -29.21 -14.34 10.74
C GLY A 139 -28.41 -13.38 9.84
N ASN A 140 -28.89 -12.13 9.66
CA ASN A 140 -28.16 -11.11 8.91
C ASN A 140 -27.58 -10.05 9.84
N TRP A 141 -26.80 -9.14 9.27
CA TRP A 141 -26.13 -8.05 9.98
C TRP A 141 -26.60 -6.69 9.50
N LYS A 142 -27.03 -5.86 10.44
CA LYS A 142 -27.29 -4.44 10.21
C LYS A 142 -26.00 -3.66 10.42
N GLU A 143 -25.72 -2.76 9.50
CA GLU A 143 -24.61 -1.82 9.56
C GLU A 143 -25.05 -0.53 10.25
N ILE A 144 -24.26 -0.09 11.24
CA ILE A 144 -24.44 1.19 11.91
C ILE A 144 -23.19 2.03 11.64
N ILE A 145 -23.36 3.14 10.95
CA ILE A 145 -22.29 4.08 10.63
C ILE A 145 -22.64 5.42 11.27
N GLY A 146 -21.67 6.05 11.89
CA GLY A 146 -21.80 7.39 12.48
C GLY A 146 -20.91 8.41 11.76
N LYS A 147 -20.88 9.61 12.28
CA LYS A 147 -19.89 10.63 11.94
C LYS A 147 -18.54 10.20 12.52
N ALA A 148 -17.45 10.77 12.00
CA ALA A 148 -16.12 10.59 12.60
C ALA A 148 -16.14 10.93 14.09
N ASP A 149 -15.53 10.05 14.90
CA ASP A 149 -15.49 10.15 16.36
C ASP A 149 -16.88 10.15 17.03
N SER A 150 -17.74 9.19 16.61
CA SER A 150 -19.10 9.04 17.16
C SER A 150 -19.23 7.79 18.01
N TYR A 151 -20.16 7.88 18.99
CA TYR A 151 -20.43 6.82 19.97
C TYR A 151 -21.94 6.56 20.04
N ASP A 152 -22.32 5.33 20.42
CA ASP A 152 -23.70 4.97 20.70
C ASP A 152 -24.14 5.40 22.11
N ASP A 153 -25.41 5.15 22.45
CA ASP A 153 -26.00 5.52 23.75
C ASP A 153 -25.34 4.78 24.95
N ASN A 154 -24.60 3.72 24.70
CA ASN A 154 -23.83 2.95 25.67
C ASN A 154 -22.35 3.36 25.70
N ASN A 155 -21.99 4.47 25.07
CA ASN A 155 -20.63 4.99 24.95
C ASN A 155 -19.66 4.02 24.25
N ARG A 156 -20.15 3.18 23.32
CA ARG A 156 -19.33 2.33 22.44
C ARG A 156 -19.02 3.10 21.15
N LEU A 157 -17.78 3.05 20.71
CA LEU A 157 -17.35 3.69 19.47
C LEU A 157 -18.13 3.13 18.27
N ILE A 158 -18.80 4.01 17.53
CA ILE A 158 -19.43 3.67 16.26
C ILE A 158 -18.39 3.82 15.14
N THR A 159 -17.96 5.05 14.88
CA THR A 159 -17.00 5.34 13.80
C THR A 159 -15.83 6.13 14.40
N SER A 160 -14.62 5.61 14.22
CA SER A 160 -13.42 6.31 14.75
C SER A 160 -13.07 7.52 13.88
N ILE A 161 -12.29 8.44 14.46
CA ILE A 161 -11.81 9.62 13.74
C ILE A 161 -10.95 9.26 12.50
N ASN A 162 -10.33 8.10 12.49
CA ASN A 162 -9.55 7.56 11.36
C ASN A 162 -10.34 6.55 10.52
N GLY A 163 -11.57 6.22 10.91
CA GLY A 163 -12.39 5.21 10.24
C GLY A 163 -12.67 5.58 8.79
N PRO A 164 -12.69 4.59 7.89
CA PRO A 164 -13.02 4.86 6.51
C PRO A 164 -14.51 5.22 6.37
N MET A 165 -14.79 6.18 5.48
CA MET A 165 -16.14 6.67 5.21
C MET A 165 -16.34 6.89 3.71
N GLU A 166 -17.49 6.46 3.20
CA GLU A 166 -17.97 6.82 1.87
C GLU A 166 -18.43 8.28 1.86
N SER A 167 -17.52 9.20 1.60
CA SER A 167 -17.78 10.65 1.67
C SER A 167 -16.97 11.41 0.65
N ASN A 168 -17.52 12.50 0.13
CA ASN A 168 -16.82 13.46 -0.73
C ASN A 168 -15.99 14.47 0.08
N GLU A 169 -16.09 14.46 1.40
CA GLU A 169 -15.31 15.36 2.23
C GLU A 169 -13.82 15.04 2.11
N ILE A 170 -13.02 16.10 2.11
CA ILE A 170 -11.56 16.00 2.23
C ILE A 170 -11.15 15.78 3.68
N ARG A 171 -9.91 15.30 3.92
CA ARG A 171 -9.36 15.08 5.27
C ARG A 171 -10.04 13.95 6.06
N ILE A 172 -10.66 13.01 5.34
CA ILE A 172 -11.27 11.80 5.89
C ILE A 172 -10.62 10.59 5.20
N ASN A 173 -10.33 9.55 5.97
CA ASN A 173 -9.92 8.27 5.41
C ASN A 173 -11.06 7.67 4.58
N LYS A 174 -10.73 7.09 3.45
CA LYS A 174 -11.72 6.49 2.54
C LYS A 174 -11.47 5.00 2.30
N THR A 175 -10.22 4.57 2.43
CA THR A 175 -9.80 3.24 1.99
C THR A 175 -9.71 2.19 3.10
N GLY A 176 -9.74 2.62 4.37
CA GLY A 176 -9.44 1.76 5.51
C GLY A 176 -7.95 1.56 5.79
N PHE A 177 -7.10 2.31 5.10
CA PHE A 177 -5.65 2.24 5.24
C PHE A 177 -5.02 3.63 5.16
N PHE A 178 -3.82 3.78 5.75
CA PHE A 178 -2.94 4.92 5.50
C PHE A 178 -1.62 4.44 4.92
N PHE A 179 -0.84 5.33 4.32
CA PHE A 179 0.55 5.05 4.02
C PHE A 179 1.36 5.00 5.33
N ARG A 180 2.32 4.08 5.43
CA ARG A 180 3.35 4.06 6.46
C ARG A 180 4.67 4.55 5.88
N LYS A 181 5.00 4.06 4.70
CA LYS A 181 6.18 4.45 3.95
C LYS A 181 6.13 5.95 3.66
N PHE A 182 7.21 6.65 3.96
CA PHE A 182 7.35 8.11 3.84
C PHE A 182 6.52 8.95 4.82
N LEU A 183 5.77 8.35 5.75
CA LEU A 183 5.27 9.10 6.89
C LEU A 183 6.38 9.29 7.93
N ASP A 184 6.68 10.55 8.23
CA ASP A 184 7.72 10.95 9.17
C ASP A 184 7.20 10.90 10.61
N GLU A 185 7.86 10.11 11.45
CA GLU A 185 7.50 9.97 12.87
C GLU A 185 7.93 11.16 13.72
N THR A 186 8.76 12.05 13.19
CA THR A 186 9.27 13.21 13.91
C THR A 186 8.11 14.14 14.30
N ILE A 187 8.04 14.53 15.57
CA ILE A 187 7.08 15.52 16.06
C ILE A 187 7.31 16.86 15.34
N GLY A 188 6.24 17.47 14.88
CA GLY A 188 6.24 18.67 14.07
C GLY A 188 6.30 18.42 12.56
N ALA A 189 6.59 17.20 12.08
CA ALA A 189 6.67 16.90 10.66
C ALA A 189 5.32 17.03 9.92
N SER A 190 4.21 17.06 10.63
CA SER A 190 2.88 17.33 10.06
C SER A 190 2.39 18.77 10.25
N THR A 191 3.21 19.67 10.77
CA THR A 191 2.85 21.10 10.92
C THR A 191 3.22 21.91 9.67
N ASN A 192 2.49 23.00 9.42
CA ASN A 192 2.81 23.96 8.37
C ASN A 192 4.18 24.65 8.59
N SER A 193 4.59 24.79 9.84
CA SER A 193 5.79 25.55 10.22
C SER A 193 7.09 24.76 10.06
N LYS A 194 7.04 23.44 10.18
CA LYS A 194 8.22 22.57 10.15
C LYS A 194 8.24 21.64 8.92
N MET A 195 7.13 20.93 8.66
CA MET A 195 7.02 19.91 7.62
C MET A 195 8.05 18.77 7.77
N SER A 196 8.06 17.84 6.86
CA SER A 196 8.97 16.69 6.88
C SER A 196 10.28 16.98 6.15
N THR A 197 11.37 16.42 6.67
CA THR A 197 12.69 16.36 6.02
C THR A 197 13.05 14.95 5.57
N MET A 198 12.09 14.04 5.58
CA MET A 198 12.33 12.66 5.11
C MET A 198 12.76 12.70 3.63
N TRP A 199 13.80 11.94 3.32
CA TRP A 199 14.28 11.83 1.94
C TRP A 199 13.34 11.00 1.07
N TYR A 200 13.58 11.06 -0.24
CA TYR A 200 12.90 10.19 -1.20
C TYR A 200 13.95 9.40 -2.00
N PRO A 201 14.11 8.09 -1.75
CA PRO A 201 14.98 7.22 -2.53
C PRO A 201 14.61 7.24 -4.02
N ARG A 202 15.63 7.35 -4.86
CA ARG A 202 15.51 7.29 -6.32
C ARG A 202 16.10 6.02 -6.88
N PHE A 203 17.07 5.46 -6.17
CA PHE A 203 17.71 4.20 -6.51
C PHE A 203 18.29 3.56 -5.26
N ARG A 204 18.04 2.29 -5.06
CA ARG A 204 18.53 1.51 -3.93
C ARG A 204 18.95 0.11 -4.35
N ILE A 205 19.71 -0.59 -3.50
CA ILE A 205 20.35 -1.86 -3.86
C ILE A 205 19.35 -2.96 -4.25
N SER A 206 18.17 -2.99 -3.63
CA SER A 206 17.12 -3.96 -4.01
C SER A 206 16.66 -3.81 -5.46
N GLU A 207 16.69 -2.58 -6.01
CA GLU A 207 16.39 -2.35 -7.42
C GLU A 207 17.48 -2.96 -8.31
N ALA A 208 18.76 -2.88 -7.91
CA ALA A 208 19.84 -3.56 -8.64
C ALA A 208 19.64 -5.08 -8.62
N TYR A 209 19.20 -5.66 -7.49
CA TYR A 209 18.85 -7.07 -7.41
C TYR A 209 17.69 -7.44 -8.34
N MET A 210 16.64 -6.63 -8.35
CA MET A 210 15.47 -6.91 -9.20
C MET A 210 15.76 -6.71 -10.69
N ILE A 211 16.60 -5.73 -11.06
CA ILE A 211 17.08 -5.56 -12.45
C ILE A 211 17.90 -6.78 -12.87
N ALA A 212 18.81 -7.26 -12.02
CA ALA A 212 19.59 -8.46 -12.30
C ALA A 212 18.70 -9.70 -12.43
N CYS A 213 17.71 -9.85 -11.56
CA CYS A 213 16.72 -10.92 -11.63
C CYS A 213 15.97 -10.93 -12.97
N GLU A 214 15.42 -9.79 -13.37
CA GLU A 214 14.68 -9.65 -14.62
C GLU A 214 15.59 -9.94 -15.83
N ALA A 215 16.80 -9.40 -15.87
CA ALA A 215 17.75 -9.64 -16.94
C ALA A 215 18.17 -11.12 -17.01
N ALA A 216 18.39 -11.77 -15.88
CA ALA A 216 18.72 -13.18 -15.81
C ALA A 216 17.55 -14.06 -16.30
N TYR A 217 16.32 -13.71 -15.90
CA TYR A 217 15.10 -14.37 -16.36
C TYR A 217 14.94 -14.29 -17.87
N GLU A 218 15.02 -13.09 -18.45
CA GLU A 218 14.89 -12.85 -19.89
C GLU A 218 15.97 -13.58 -20.72
N LEU A 219 17.16 -13.72 -20.14
CA LEU A 219 18.29 -14.43 -20.77
C LEU A 219 18.31 -15.94 -20.49
N ASN A 220 17.30 -16.48 -19.79
CA ASN A 220 17.22 -17.87 -19.35
C ASN A 220 18.52 -18.36 -18.68
N LYS A 221 19.05 -17.54 -17.76
CA LYS A 221 20.27 -17.85 -17.03
C LYS A 221 20.02 -18.93 -15.97
N THR A 222 21.08 -19.68 -15.64
CA THR A 222 21.12 -20.74 -14.63
C THR A 222 22.44 -20.70 -13.84
N GLY A 223 22.53 -21.47 -12.78
CA GLY A 223 23.76 -21.58 -11.99
C GLY A 223 24.00 -20.30 -11.15
N GLU A 224 25.17 -19.71 -11.27
CA GLU A 224 25.53 -18.50 -10.50
C GLU A 224 24.69 -17.28 -10.89
N ASP A 225 24.22 -17.22 -12.12
CA ASP A 225 23.38 -16.14 -12.65
C ASP A 225 21.88 -16.48 -12.64
N ASP A 226 21.45 -17.55 -11.95
CA ASP A 226 20.03 -17.91 -11.87
C ASP A 226 19.22 -16.74 -11.28
N PRO A 227 18.07 -16.36 -11.89
CA PRO A 227 17.24 -15.27 -11.38
C PRO A 227 16.80 -15.47 -9.93
N LEU A 228 16.67 -16.70 -9.46
CA LEU A 228 16.35 -17.01 -8.05
C LEU A 228 17.40 -16.49 -7.08
N ASN A 229 18.68 -16.42 -7.49
CA ASN A 229 19.77 -15.88 -6.66
C ASN A 229 19.63 -14.37 -6.41
N TYR A 230 18.83 -13.68 -7.18
CA TYR A 230 18.61 -12.25 -7.03
C TYR A 230 17.28 -11.93 -6.36
N ILE A 231 16.19 -12.65 -6.66
CA ILE A 231 14.87 -12.38 -6.08
C ILE A 231 14.75 -12.93 -4.64
N ASN A 232 15.30 -14.12 -4.36
CA ASN A 232 15.17 -14.77 -3.06
C ASN A 232 15.83 -14.01 -1.90
N PRO A 233 16.97 -13.34 -2.04
CA PRO A 233 17.49 -12.45 -0.98
C PRO A 233 16.52 -11.30 -0.62
N VAL A 234 15.82 -10.72 -1.60
CA VAL A 234 14.81 -9.67 -1.36
C VAL A 234 13.62 -10.25 -0.59
N ARG A 235 13.14 -11.45 -0.97
CA ARG A 235 12.06 -12.18 -0.31
C ARG A 235 12.42 -12.64 1.10
N ALA A 236 13.64 -13.15 1.29
CA ALA A 236 14.13 -13.57 2.61
C ALA A 236 14.19 -12.40 3.59
N ARG A 237 14.62 -11.21 3.16
CA ARG A 237 14.57 -9.99 3.95
C ARG A 237 13.14 -9.64 4.38
N ALA A 238 12.15 -9.90 3.54
CA ALA A 238 10.73 -9.68 3.82
C ALA A 238 10.11 -10.75 4.73
N GLY A 239 10.84 -11.84 5.01
CA GLY A 239 10.37 -12.94 5.85
C GLY A 239 9.30 -13.81 5.22
N ILE A 240 9.26 -13.85 3.89
CA ILE A 240 8.40 -14.73 3.09
C ILE A 240 9.21 -15.85 2.45
N SER A 241 8.51 -16.93 2.06
CA SER A 241 9.14 -18.12 1.48
C SER A 241 9.93 -17.79 0.21
N GLU A 242 11.09 -18.42 0.07
CA GLU A 242 11.84 -18.39 -1.17
C GLU A 242 11.08 -19.10 -2.30
N LEU A 243 11.34 -18.69 -3.52
CA LEU A 243 10.81 -19.34 -4.71
C LEU A 243 11.71 -20.50 -5.11
N GLU A 244 11.11 -21.65 -5.42
CA GLU A 244 11.79 -22.82 -6.01
C GLU A 244 11.88 -22.73 -7.55
N SER A 245 10.97 -21.99 -8.15
CA SER A 245 10.92 -21.64 -9.57
C SER A 245 10.38 -20.24 -9.74
N ILE A 246 10.66 -19.62 -10.86
CA ILE A 246 10.29 -18.23 -11.10
C ILE A 246 9.49 -18.09 -12.40
N THR A 247 8.44 -17.28 -12.34
CA THR A 247 7.67 -16.82 -13.49
C THR A 247 7.84 -15.32 -13.67
N PHE A 248 7.43 -14.79 -14.80
CA PHE A 248 7.44 -13.34 -15.01
C PHE A 248 6.47 -12.62 -14.07
N GLU A 249 5.33 -13.24 -13.74
CA GLU A 249 4.36 -12.73 -12.78
C GLU A 249 4.95 -12.59 -11.38
N ASP A 250 5.88 -13.46 -10.99
CA ASP A 250 6.60 -13.34 -9.73
C ASP A 250 7.46 -12.09 -9.69
N ILE A 251 8.17 -11.79 -10.77
CA ILE A 251 8.96 -10.58 -10.92
C ILE A 251 8.05 -9.34 -10.85
N VAL A 252 6.97 -9.33 -11.61
CA VAL A 252 5.98 -8.23 -11.62
C VAL A 252 5.39 -7.97 -10.24
N ARG A 253 5.10 -9.04 -9.49
CA ARG A 253 4.59 -8.97 -8.11
C ARG A 253 5.64 -8.44 -7.14
N GLU A 254 6.86 -8.95 -7.22
CA GLU A 254 7.95 -8.55 -6.34
C GLU A 254 8.28 -7.05 -6.51
N TYR A 255 8.36 -6.56 -7.75
CA TYR A 255 8.48 -5.13 -8.04
C TYR A 255 7.34 -4.32 -7.43
N ARG A 256 6.10 -4.82 -7.49
CA ARG A 256 4.92 -4.12 -6.97
C ARG A 256 4.98 -3.91 -5.46
N VAL A 257 5.39 -4.93 -4.70
CA VAL A 257 5.42 -4.87 -3.23
C VAL A 257 6.69 -4.21 -2.71
N GLU A 258 7.84 -4.49 -3.32
CA GLU A 258 9.12 -3.94 -2.91
C GLU A 258 9.19 -2.42 -3.15
N PHE A 259 8.75 -1.96 -4.32
CA PHE A 259 8.84 -0.56 -4.74
C PHE A 259 7.51 0.21 -4.65
N ALA A 260 6.56 -0.28 -3.84
CA ALA A 260 5.33 0.45 -3.59
C ALA A 260 5.65 1.88 -3.12
N LEU A 261 5.00 2.89 -3.70
CA LEU A 261 5.19 4.33 -3.46
C LEU A 261 6.54 4.92 -3.92
N GLU A 262 7.35 4.19 -4.68
CA GLU A 262 8.64 4.65 -5.21
C GLU A 262 8.61 4.95 -6.72
N ASP A 263 7.46 5.31 -7.26
CA ASP A 263 7.20 5.68 -8.68
C ASP A 263 7.41 4.54 -9.71
N HIS A 264 7.60 3.28 -9.27
CA HIS A 264 7.91 2.15 -10.16
C HIS A 264 6.71 1.64 -10.96
N ARG A 265 5.59 1.34 -10.30
CA ARG A 265 4.47 0.55 -10.88
C ARG A 265 3.98 1.03 -12.25
N TYR A 266 3.82 2.34 -12.41
CA TYR A 266 3.33 2.90 -13.68
C TYR A 266 4.32 2.68 -14.84
N TRP A 267 5.59 2.93 -14.58
CA TRP A 267 6.64 2.81 -15.59
C TRP A 267 6.97 1.36 -15.89
N ASP A 268 6.96 0.49 -14.89
CA ASP A 268 7.19 -0.94 -15.06
C ASP A 268 6.09 -1.57 -15.92
N LEU A 269 4.82 -1.30 -15.64
CA LEU A 269 3.72 -1.79 -16.46
C LEU A 269 3.77 -1.26 -17.90
N LYS A 270 4.28 -0.04 -18.11
CA LYS A 270 4.48 0.49 -19.46
C LYS A 270 5.61 -0.22 -20.19
N ARG A 271 6.78 -0.37 -19.57
CA ARG A 271 7.94 -1.00 -20.20
C ARG A 271 7.70 -2.49 -20.50
N TRP A 272 6.98 -3.18 -19.63
CA TRP A 272 6.56 -4.58 -19.84
C TRP A 272 5.38 -4.74 -20.78
N ARG A 273 4.76 -3.67 -21.22
CA ARG A 273 3.54 -3.71 -22.05
C ARG A 273 2.33 -4.36 -21.38
N LEU A 274 2.26 -4.36 -20.04
CA LEU A 274 1.16 -4.94 -19.26
C LEU A 274 0.07 -3.91 -18.88
N ALA A 275 0.33 -2.61 -19.03
CA ALA A 275 -0.58 -1.58 -18.52
C ALA A 275 -2.00 -1.66 -19.10
N HIS A 276 -2.14 -2.02 -20.38
CA HIS A 276 -3.44 -2.13 -21.05
C HIS A 276 -4.20 -3.42 -20.71
N GLU A 277 -3.49 -4.44 -20.25
CA GLU A 277 -4.08 -5.71 -19.80
C GLU A 277 -4.55 -5.59 -18.34
N ILE A 278 -3.71 -5.01 -17.48
CA ILE A 278 -3.99 -4.85 -16.04
C ILE A 278 -5.04 -3.74 -15.81
N TRP A 279 -4.99 -2.66 -16.57
CA TRP A 279 -5.93 -1.55 -16.49
C TRP A 279 -6.83 -1.49 -17.73
N ASP A 280 -7.59 -2.56 -17.95
CA ASP A 280 -8.41 -2.78 -19.15
C ASP A 280 -9.75 -2.04 -19.15
N GLY A 281 -10.11 -1.39 -18.04
CA GLY A 281 -11.38 -0.70 -17.86
C GLY A 281 -12.55 -1.61 -17.48
N ASN A 282 -12.32 -2.91 -17.31
CA ASN A 282 -13.35 -3.85 -16.91
C ASN A 282 -13.54 -3.83 -15.38
N SER A 283 -14.77 -3.58 -14.93
CA SER A 283 -15.11 -3.55 -13.50
C SER A 283 -15.06 -4.91 -12.79
N GLU A 284 -15.00 -5.97 -13.55
CA GLU A 284 -14.86 -7.33 -13.03
C GLU A 284 -13.38 -7.76 -12.96
N ASN A 285 -12.48 -7.00 -13.58
CA ASN A 285 -11.05 -7.19 -13.41
C ASN A 285 -10.59 -6.60 -12.08
N PRO A 286 -10.19 -7.44 -11.09
CA PRO A 286 -9.78 -6.97 -9.77
C PRO A 286 -8.52 -6.09 -9.79
N ASP A 287 -7.72 -6.15 -10.85
CA ASP A 287 -6.56 -5.29 -11.02
C ASP A 287 -6.92 -3.92 -11.60
N ALA A 288 -7.99 -3.82 -12.38
CA ALA A 288 -8.47 -2.54 -12.91
C ALA A 288 -9.38 -1.80 -11.92
N GLN A 289 -10.27 -2.52 -11.22
CA GLN A 289 -11.13 -1.96 -10.19
C GLN A 289 -10.37 -1.72 -8.89
N LEU A 290 -10.52 -0.57 -8.28
CA LEU A 290 -9.98 -0.29 -6.94
C LEU A 290 -10.96 -0.73 -5.86
N TYR A 291 -10.39 -1.27 -4.76
CA TYR A 291 -11.16 -1.73 -3.61
C TYR A 291 -10.65 -1.09 -2.32
N GLU A 292 -11.55 -0.99 -1.36
CA GLU A 292 -11.38 -0.48 0.00
C GLU A 292 -11.73 -1.58 1.00
N LEU A 293 -11.26 -1.48 2.25
CA LEU A 293 -11.57 -2.40 3.33
C LEU A 293 -12.15 -1.63 4.51
N PHE A 294 -13.36 -1.98 4.91
CA PHE A 294 -14.09 -1.32 5.99
C PHE A 294 -14.13 -2.23 7.22
N PRO A 295 -13.38 -1.87 8.29
CA PRO A 295 -13.41 -2.61 9.55
C PRO A 295 -14.64 -2.23 10.39
N TYR A 296 -15.36 -3.22 10.88
CA TYR A 296 -16.50 -3.05 11.78
C TYR A 296 -16.28 -3.83 13.06
N GLN A 297 -16.69 -3.23 14.19
CA GLN A 297 -16.77 -3.96 15.43
C GLN A 297 -18.18 -4.54 15.61
N VAL A 298 -18.28 -5.79 16.02
CA VAL A 298 -19.56 -6.44 16.33
C VAL A 298 -20.11 -5.86 17.64
N ASN A 299 -21.36 -5.44 17.59
CA ASN A 299 -22.12 -4.97 18.74
C ASN A 299 -23.28 -5.93 18.99
N ASP A 300 -23.02 -6.95 19.82
CA ASP A 300 -23.95 -8.04 20.17
C ASP A 300 -23.77 -8.41 21.65
N PRO A 301 -24.20 -7.54 22.57
CA PRO A 301 -23.98 -7.68 24.01
C PRO A 301 -24.51 -9.02 24.54
N GLY A 302 -23.64 -9.77 25.19
CA GLY A 302 -23.94 -11.10 25.73
C GLY A 302 -23.64 -12.27 24.82
N SER A 303 -23.28 -12.04 23.56
CA SER A 303 -22.78 -13.02 22.63
C SER A 303 -21.27 -13.22 22.75
N ALA A 304 -20.77 -14.39 22.38
CA ALA A 304 -19.33 -14.67 22.23
C ALA A 304 -18.68 -13.82 21.11
N ASN A 305 -19.49 -13.31 20.19
CA ASN A 305 -19.02 -12.47 19.08
C ASN A 305 -18.97 -10.97 19.44
N ASP A 306 -19.45 -10.59 20.62
CA ASP A 306 -19.43 -9.18 21.04
C ASP A 306 -18.00 -8.62 21.02
N LYS A 307 -17.81 -7.43 20.43
CA LYS A 307 -16.53 -6.75 20.24
C LYS A 307 -15.55 -7.45 19.28
N MET A 308 -15.90 -8.55 18.64
CA MET A 308 -15.11 -9.11 17.57
C MET A 308 -15.07 -8.16 16.35
N TRP A 309 -14.10 -8.34 15.49
CA TRP A 309 -13.92 -7.54 14.28
C TRP A 309 -14.30 -8.33 13.05
N VAL A 310 -14.99 -7.66 12.14
CA VAL A 310 -15.31 -8.15 10.80
C VAL A 310 -15.00 -7.09 9.76
N PHE A 311 -14.86 -7.50 8.51
CA PHE A 311 -14.45 -6.60 7.44
C PHE A 311 -15.38 -6.71 6.24
N ASP A 312 -15.63 -5.58 5.58
CA ASP A 312 -16.28 -5.54 4.26
C ASP A 312 -15.30 -5.03 3.20
N LYS A 313 -15.22 -5.76 2.09
CA LYS A 313 -14.57 -5.27 0.86
C LYS A 313 -15.59 -4.47 0.07
N LYS A 314 -15.26 -3.23 -0.24
CA LYS A 314 -16.10 -2.31 -1.03
C LYS A 314 -15.37 -1.85 -2.28
N LYS A 315 -16.10 -1.57 -3.36
CA LYS A 315 -15.54 -0.84 -4.52
C LYS A 315 -15.22 0.58 -4.08
N ALA A 316 -14.10 1.13 -4.54
CA ALA A 316 -13.62 2.43 -4.09
C ALA A 316 -14.63 3.55 -4.40
N TYR A 317 -15.10 4.26 -3.36
CA TYR A 317 -16.12 5.29 -3.46
C TYR A 317 -15.64 6.52 -4.25
N MET A 318 -14.43 6.99 -3.96
CA MET A 318 -13.89 8.22 -4.59
C MET A 318 -13.36 8.01 -5.99
N VAL A 319 -13.11 6.77 -6.39
CA VAL A 319 -12.65 6.40 -7.72
C VAL A 319 -13.60 5.33 -8.25
N PRO A 320 -14.86 5.71 -8.57
CA PRO A 320 -15.88 4.73 -9.00
C PRO A 320 -15.60 4.16 -10.38
N TYR A 321 -14.60 4.71 -11.08
CA TYR A 321 -14.22 4.26 -12.40
C TYR A 321 -13.07 3.26 -12.32
N THR A 322 -13.17 2.21 -13.12
CA THR A 322 -12.06 1.29 -13.33
C THR A 322 -10.88 2.00 -13.99
N ARG A 323 -9.68 1.60 -13.62
CA ARG A 323 -8.48 2.08 -14.31
C ARG A 323 -8.49 1.63 -15.76
N TYR A 324 -8.24 2.56 -16.66
CA TYR A 324 -8.29 2.33 -18.07
C TYR A 324 -7.04 2.86 -18.76
N PHE A 325 -6.32 1.98 -19.47
CA PHE A 325 -5.12 2.32 -20.20
C PHE A 325 -5.23 1.81 -21.65
N GLN A 326 -5.15 2.72 -22.59
CA GLN A 326 -5.24 2.40 -24.01
C GLN A 326 -3.85 2.26 -24.64
N MET A 327 -3.75 1.56 -25.78
CA MET A 327 -2.50 1.41 -26.51
C MET A 327 -1.84 2.77 -26.85
N LYS A 328 -2.63 3.80 -27.14
CA LYS A 328 -2.10 5.16 -27.36
C LYS A 328 -1.37 5.75 -26.15
N ASN A 329 -1.70 5.32 -24.92
CA ASN A 329 -1.11 5.85 -23.68
C ASN A 329 0.33 5.36 -23.42
N TYR A 330 0.83 4.40 -24.21
CA TYR A 330 2.25 4.03 -24.21
C TYR A 330 3.15 5.12 -24.80
N TYR A 331 2.57 6.05 -25.58
CA TYR A 331 3.30 7.07 -26.32
C TYR A 331 2.86 8.46 -25.89
N ASN A 332 3.82 9.38 -25.85
CA ASN A 332 3.52 10.80 -25.74
C ASN A 332 3.33 11.38 -27.15
N PHE A 333 2.21 12.04 -27.40
CA PHE A 333 1.96 12.67 -28.68
C PHE A 333 2.77 13.95 -28.84
N PHE A 334 3.24 14.20 -30.04
CA PHE A 334 3.88 15.44 -30.38
C PHE A 334 2.83 16.54 -30.55
N ASP A 335 3.13 17.74 -30.06
CA ASP A 335 2.31 18.90 -30.31
C ASP A 335 2.24 19.19 -31.82
N ASN A 336 1.03 19.54 -32.29
CA ASN A 336 0.83 19.84 -33.71
C ASN A 336 1.71 20.98 -34.22
N SER A 337 2.07 21.95 -33.34
CA SER A 337 2.97 23.02 -33.71
C SER A 337 4.38 22.53 -34.03
N TRP A 338 4.83 21.46 -33.36
CA TRP A 338 6.13 20.85 -33.64
C TRP A 338 6.13 20.05 -34.95
N LEU A 339 5.05 19.28 -35.19
CA LEU A 339 4.87 18.56 -36.45
C LEU A 339 4.82 19.50 -37.65
N ASN A 340 4.14 20.64 -37.52
CA ASN A 340 4.05 21.65 -38.58
C ASN A 340 5.38 22.37 -38.86
N LYS A 341 6.22 22.52 -37.85
CA LYS A 341 7.53 23.19 -37.99
C LYS A 341 8.64 22.26 -38.44
N ASN A 342 8.51 20.95 -38.22
CA ASN A 342 9.50 19.97 -38.61
C ASN A 342 8.89 18.85 -39.43
N PRO A 343 8.95 18.93 -40.78
CA PRO A 343 8.34 17.93 -41.66
C PRO A 343 9.01 16.54 -41.60
N LEU A 344 10.19 16.45 -40.95
CA LEU A 344 10.87 15.17 -40.72
C LEU A 344 10.40 14.46 -39.43
N LEU A 345 9.63 15.15 -38.60
CA LEU A 345 9.10 14.57 -37.37
C LEU A 345 7.92 13.66 -37.68
N VAL A 346 8.08 12.39 -37.42
CA VAL A 346 7.05 11.36 -37.62
C VAL A 346 6.14 11.30 -36.40
N LYS A 347 4.85 11.24 -36.60
CA LYS A 347 3.86 11.01 -35.54
C LYS A 347 4.13 9.71 -34.80
N ASN A 348 3.91 9.74 -33.51
CA ASN A 348 3.91 8.49 -32.71
C ASN A 348 2.73 7.60 -33.11
N PRO A 349 2.82 6.28 -32.86
CA PRO A 349 1.70 5.38 -33.07
C PRO A 349 0.43 5.88 -32.36
N TYR A 350 -0.71 5.76 -33.03
CA TYR A 350 -2.04 6.18 -32.53
C TYR A 350 -2.24 7.71 -32.40
N GLN A 351 -1.32 8.53 -32.87
CA GLN A 351 -1.47 9.99 -32.90
C GLN A 351 -2.29 10.47 -34.11
#